data_a5045d0c8680f55ca0d8d21d574b7b4c
#
_entry.id   a5045d0c8680f55ca0d8d21d574b7b4c
#
_cell.length_a   1.000
_cell.length_b   1.000
_cell.length_c   1.000
_cell.angle_alpha   90.00
_cell.angle_beta   90.00
_cell.angle_gamma   90.00
#
_symmetry.space_group_name_H-M   'P 1'
#
loop_
_entity.id
_entity.type
_entity.pdbx_description
1 polymer ?
#
loop_
_entity_poly.entity_id
_entity_poly.type
_entity_poly.pdbx_seq_one_letter_code
_entity_poly.pdbx_strand_id
1 'polypeptide(L)'
;MKKYHIGIAGCGPAGLSIALFLKAQGHRVTLVDQLEEPQPIGSGLVLQPTGVAVLASLGLEGGIRALGVQIDRMLGHAHPSRRRVLDVRYDWAQPGRHGLAVHRAALFNVLFDAVAHAGIDVETGATVTGVQEGGDRRPSFETQSARLVGPFDFVIDALGSRSPIRRQIWPHHKMRELPFGALWASLETNGGTTLSAFSSSTLEQVYSRSSKMVGVLPIGRITSSSSTYTAFFWSLKQEGFAAWQAGGLDAWKDQVLALWPETEGLLSLITDVHDLTFARYGHHTLMTPYKGRVVSIGDAAHATSPQLGQGVNMALLDAYALGRVFAGAPDPEQAFRAYARARRFHLRFYQAASHVFTPVYQSDSRVLPWLRDRFFMPATKFPFVPTVLGHTVGGTLVPPGIEIEQSGSGD
;
A
#
# COMPACT_ATOMS: atom_id res chain seq x y z
N MET A 1 -30.64 -11.85 7.70
CA MET A 1 -29.43 -12.24 6.96
C MET A 1 -28.78 -13.46 7.61
N LYS A 2 -28.31 -14.41 6.81
CA LYS A 2 -27.57 -15.59 7.35
C LYS A 2 -26.24 -15.11 7.96
N LYS A 3 -25.93 -15.59 9.15
CA LYS A 3 -24.67 -15.31 9.84
C LYS A 3 -23.67 -16.41 9.47
N TYR A 4 -22.42 -16.00 9.22
CA TYR A 4 -21.33 -16.88 8.83
C TYR A 4 -20.20 -16.80 9.84
N HIS A 5 -19.43 -17.86 9.96
CA HIS A 5 -18.12 -17.87 10.60
C HIS A 5 -17.05 -17.78 9.52
N ILE A 6 -16.29 -16.67 9.50
CA ILE A 6 -15.39 -16.29 8.43
C ILE A 6 -13.97 -16.29 8.94
N GLY A 7 -13.08 -17.00 8.26
CA GLY A 7 -11.64 -16.95 8.51
C GLY A 7 -10.97 -15.91 7.61
N ILE A 8 -10.11 -15.09 8.16
CA ILE A 8 -9.32 -14.12 7.41
C ILE A 8 -7.85 -14.35 7.71
N ALA A 9 -7.06 -14.68 6.70
CA ALA A 9 -5.62 -14.83 6.83
C ALA A 9 -4.89 -13.53 6.48
N GLY A 10 -4.18 -12.97 7.47
CA GLY A 10 -3.37 -11.75 7.37
C GLY A 10 -4.00 -10.54 8.03
N CYS A 11 -3.26 -9.93 8.97
CA CYS A 11 -3.61 -8.69 9.67
C CYS A 11 -3.05 -7.43 8.98
N GLY A 12 -2.91 -7.45 7.66
CA GLY A 12 -2.61 -6.25 6.88
C GLY A 12 -3.84 -5.32 6.73
N PRO A 13 -3.70 -4.13 6.10
CA PRO A 13 -4.80 -3.18 5.94
C PRO A 13 -6.06 -3.79 5.29
N ALA A 14 -5.91 -4.70 4.33
CA ALA A 14 -7.03 -5.41 3.71
C ALA A 14 -7.76 -6.31 4.72
N GLY A 15 -7.00 -7.16 5.45
CA GLY A 15 -7.57 -8.13 6.38
C GLY A 15 -8.25 -7.47 7.57
N LEU A 16 -7.60 -6.48 8.20
CA LEU A 16 -8.18 -5.73 9.32
C LEU A 16 -9.45 -4.97 8.90
N SER A 17 -9.43 -4.31 7.74
CA SER A 17 -10.59 -3.55 7.26
C SER A 17 -11.77 -4.43 6.90
N ILE A 18 -11.56 -5.54 6.19
CA ILE A 18 -12.67 -6.47 5.87
C ILE A 18 -13.23 -7.14 7.13
N ALA A 19 -12.38 -7.43 8.12
CA ALA A 19 -12.83 -7.97 9.40
C ALA A 19 -13.83 -7.03 10.08
N LEU A 20 -13.53 -5.73 10.11
CA LEU A 20 -14.42 -4.69 10.67
C LEU A 20 -15.74 -4.61 9.92
N PHE A 21 -15.73 -4.58 8.59
CA PHE A 21 -16.96 -4.54 7.78
C PHE A 21 -17.85 -5.76 8.02
N LEU A 22 -17.27 -6.95 8.05
CA LEU A 22 -18.03 -8.18 8.26
C LEU A 22 -18.55 -8.32 9.70
N LYS A 23 -17.76 -7.88 10.68
CA LYS A 23 -18.20 -7.85 12.09
C LYS A 23 -19.37 -6.89 12.29
N ALA A 24 -19.32 -5.69 11.68
CA ALA A 24 -20.42 -4.73 11.74
C ALA A 24 -21.74 -5.28 11.15
N GLN A 25 -21.66 -6.23 10.21
CA GLN A 25 -22.81 -6.96 9.66
C GLN A 25 -23.25 -8.13 10.57
N GLY A 26 -22.60 -8.34 11.71
CA GLY A 26 -22.91 -9.35 12.73
C GLY A 26 -22.42 -10.75 12.35
N HIS A 27 -21.45 -10.90 11.47
CA HIS A 27 -20.77 -12.16 11.22
C HIS A 27 -19.79 -12.49 12.37
N ARG A 28 -19.50 -13.76 12.57
CA ARG A 28 -18.36 -14.20 13.40
C ARG A 28 -17.11 -14.16 12.54
N VAL A 29 -16.09 -13.45 12.98
CA VAL A 29 -14.83 -13.29 12.24
C VAL A 29 -13.67 -13.75 13.10
N THR A 30 -12.76 -14.51 12.52
CA THR A 30 -11.48 -14.90 13.13
C THR A 30 -10.34 -14.47 12.18
N LEU A 31 -9.48 -13.57 12.64
CA LEU A 31 -8.24 -13.20 11.98
C LEU A 31 -7.14 -14.19 12.38
N VAL A 32 -6.26 -14.53 11.42
CA VAL A 32 -5.12 -15.43 11.64
C VAL A 32 -3.86 -14.79 11.08
N ASP A 33 -2.83 -14.58 11.91
CA ASP A 33 -1.57 -13.97 11.48
C ASP A 33 -0.36 -14.62 12.15
N GLN A 34 0.78 -14.50 11.48
CA GLN A 34 2.07 -15.01 11.95
C GLN A 34 2.68 -14.19 13.11
N LEU A 35 2.29 -12.94 13.27
CA LEU A 35 2.82 -12.06 14.30
C LEU A 35 2.37 -12.54 15.68
N GLU A 36 3.32 -12.81 16.58
CA GLU A 36 3.02 -13.11 17.99
C GLU A 36 2.53 -11.87 18.72
N GLU A 37 3.20 -10.75 18.49
CA GLU A 37 2.76 -9.42 18.87
C GLU A 37 2.61 -8.56 17.61
N PRO A 38 1.52 -7.81 17.49
CA PRO A 38 1.32 -6.91 16.36
C PRO A 38 2.42 -5.85 16.35
N GLN A 39 3.45 -6.07 15.56
CA GLN A 39 4.50 -5.07 15.37
C GLN A 39 4.36 -4.44 13.99
N PRO A 40 4.36 -3.12 13.95
CA PRO A 40 4.28 -2.38 12.71
C PRO A 40 5.60 -2.47 11.94
N ILE A 41 5.64 -3.27 10.89
CA ILE A 41 6.81 -3.40 10.01
C ILE A 41 6.63 -2.50 8.80
N GLY A 42 7.63 -1.67 8.52
CA GLY A 42 7.73 -0.92 7.27
C GLY A 42 7.78 0.60 7.46
N SER A 43 7.95 1.29 6.35
CA SER A 43 8.14 2.74 6.26
C SER A 43 6.82 3.47 5.99
N GLY A 44 6.92 4.69 5.47
CA GLY A 44 5.77 5.51 5.11
C GLY A 44 5.00 5.03 3.88
N LEU A 45 3.76 5.44 3.81
CA LEU A 45 2.88 5.29 2.66
C LEU A 45 1.99 6.53 2.52
N VAL A 46 1.37 6.70 1.35
CA VAL A 46 0.37 7.75 1.13
C VAL A 46 -1.01 7.11 0.99
N LEU A 47 -1.89 7.45 1.92
CA LEU A 47 -3.32 7.21 1.77
C LEU A 47 -3.88 8.24 0.78
N GLN A 48 -4.42 7.74 -0.32
CA GLN A 48 -5.08 8.58 -1.30
C GLN A 48 -6.50 8.93 -0.82
N PRO A 49 -7.15 9.95 -1.39
CA PRO A 49 -8.51 10.31 -1.02
C PRO A 49 -9.48 9.13 -0.97
N THR A 50 -9.35 8.16 -1.88
CA THR A 50 -10.16 6.95 -1.90
C THR A 50 -9.91 6.03 -0.70
N GLY A 51 -8.65 5.88 -0.27
CA GLY A 51 -8.32 5.09 0.93
C GLY A 51 -8.80 5.78 2.20
N VAL A 52 -8.65 7.11 2.30
CA VAL A 52 -9.15 7.89 3.44
C VAL A 52 -10.68 7.76 3.54
N ALA A 53 -11.40 7.82 2.41
CA ALA A 53 -12.85 7.65 2.39
C ALA A 53 -13.31 6.26 2.91
N VAL A 54 -12.54 5.20 2.63
CA VAL A 54 -12.82 3.88 3.21
C VAL A 54 -12.62 3.89 4.72
N LEU A 55 -11.54 4.52 5.22
CA LEU A 55 -11.33 4.65 6.66
C LEU A 55 -12.41 5.51 7.33
N ALA A 56 -12.91 6.54 6.63
CA ALA A 56 -14.06 7.33 7.09
C ALA A 56 -15.32 6.47 7.26
N SER A 57 -15.60 5.57 6.31
CA SER A 57 -16.74 4.65 6.42
C SER A 57 -16.63 3.63 7.58
N LEU A 58 -15.42 3.46 8.13
CA LEU A 58 -15.16 2.69 9.34
C LEU A 58 -15.13 3.56 10.62
N GLY A 59 -15.31 4.88 10.51
CA GLY A 59 -15.21 5.83 11.62
C GLY A 59 -13.76 6.10 12.07
N LEU A 60 -12.76 5.74 11.26
CA LEU A 60 -11.34 5.78 11.63
C LEU A 60 -10.58 6.99 11.04
N GLU A 61 -11.25 7.83 10.25
CA GLU A 61 -10.62 8.98 9.58
C GLU A 61 -9.97 9.96 10.57
N GLY A 62 -10.67 10.33 11.62
CA GLY A 62 -10.16 11.27 12.63
C GLY A 62 -8.86 10.78 13.29
N GLY A 63 -8.83 9.50 13.66
CA GLY A 63 -7.64 8.89 14.28
C GLY A 63 -6.44 8.88 13.36
N ILE A 64 -6.62 8.48 12.10
CA ILE A 64 -5.50 8.42 11.17
C ILE A 64 -5.01 9.81 10.71
N ARG A 65 -5.92 10.79 10.57
CA ARG A 65 -5.55 12.17 10.25
C ARG A 65 -4.75 12.84 11.35
N ALA A 66 -5.04 12.55 12.61
CA ALA A 66 -4.30 13.08 13.75
C ALA A 66 -2.84 12.59 13.80
N LEU A 67 -2.54 11.46 13.18
CA LEU A 67 -1.21 10.86 13.12
C LEU A 67 -0.46 11.16 11.82
N GLY A 68 -1.18 11.42 10.75
CA GLY A 68 -0.61 11.62 9.41
C GLY A 68 -0.23 13.06 9.09
N VAL A 69 0.32 13.23 7.91
CA VAL A 69 0.68 14.54 7.33
C VAL A 69 -0.05 14.71 6.01
N GLN A 70 -0.68 15.86 5.84
CA GLN A 70 -1.29 16.24 4.57
C GLN A 70 -0.22 16.41 3.48
N ILE A 71 -0.43 15.78 2.33
CA ILE A 71 0.44 15.89 1.17
C ILE A 71 -0.34 16.53 0.03
N ASP A 72 0.12 17.70 -0.40
CA ASP A 72 -0.53 18.47 -1.45
C ASP A 72 0.08 18.19 -2.82
N ARG A 73 1.35 17.72 -2.84
CA ARG A 73 2.15 17.65 -4.05
C ARG A 73 3.11 16.46 -4.05
N MET A 74 3.35 15.92 -5.23
CA MET A 74 4.48 15.04 -5.54
C MET A 74 5.42 15.79 -6.50
N LEU A 75 6.66 16.00 -6.10
CA LEU A 75 7.65 16.80 -6.82
C LEU A 75 8.91 15.97 -7.06
N GLY A 76 9.40 15.96 -8.29
CA GLY A 76 10.61 15.25 -8.64
C GLY A 76 11.50 16.05 -9.58
N HIS A 77 12.81 16.02 -9.35
CA HIS A 77 13.82 16.69 -10.16
C HIS A 77 14.83 15.71 -10.75
N ALA A 78 15.29 15.99 -11.96
CA ALA A 78 16.37 15.23 -12.59
C ALA A 78 17.73 15.78 -12.18
N HIS A 79 18.64 14.91 -11.75
CA HIS A 79 20.04 15.24 -11.52
C HIS A 79 20.87 14.99 -12.81
N PRO A 80 21.86 15.85 -13.16
CA PRO A 80 22.27 17.10 -12.48
C PRO A 80 21.48 18.33 -12.93
N SER A 81 20.56 18.21 -13.91
CA SER A 81 19.93 19.35 -14.57
C SER A 81 18.98 20.17 -13.71
N ARG A 82 18.55 19.62 -12.54
CA ARG A 82 17.51 20.15 -11.65
C ARG A 82 16.17 20.45 -12.35
N ARG A 83 15.96 19.92 -13.56
CA ARG A 83 14.68 20.04 -14.27
C ARG A 83 13.59 19.26 -13.51
N ARG A 84 12.39 19.85 -13.41
CA ARG A 84 11.23 19.09 -12.91
C ARG A 84 10.88 17.99 -13.89
N VAL A 85 10.74 16.78 -13.37
CA VAL A 85 10.40 15.56 -14.14
C VAL A 85 9.17 14.85 -13.57
N LEU A 86 8.73 15.27 -12.40
CA LEU A 86 7.49 14.93 -11.77
C LEU A 86 6.97 16.19 -11.07
N ASP A 87 5.73 16.54 -11.32
CA ASP A 87 5.03 17.61 -10.62
C ASP A 87 3.55 17.31 -10.73
N VAL A 88 2.98 16.79 -9.67
CA VAL A 88 1.55 16.43 -9.59
C VAL A 88 0.99 16.98 -8.30
N ARG A 89 -0.12 17.71 -8.40
CA ARG A 89 -0.84 18.28 -7.27
C ARG A 89 -2.20 17.62 -7.15
N TYR A 90 -2.60 17.37 -5.94
CA TYR A 90 -3.91 16.78 -5.67
C TYR A 90 -5.08 17.73 -5.98
N ASP A 91 -4.87 19.02 -5.75
CA ASP A 91 -5.86 20.08 -6.04
C ASP A 91 -6.18 20.25 -7.53
N TRP A 92 -5.34 19.70 -8.43
CA TRP A 92 -5.65 19.62 -9.87
C TRP A 92 -6.86 18.75 -10.20
N ALA A 93 -7.15 17.76 -9.37
CA ALA A 93 -8.37 16.94 -9.53
C ALA A 93 -9.60 17.68 -9.03
N GLN A 94 -9.46 18.32 -7.87
CA GLN A 94 -10.51 19.09 -7.20
C GLN A 94 -9.88 19.98 -6.13
N PRO A 95 -10.24 21.26 -6.03
CA PRO A 95 -9.76 22.16 -4.99
C PRO A 95 -9.89 21.56 -3.58
N GLY A 96 -8.87 21.73 -2.75
CA GLY A 96 -8.82 21.21 -1.39
C GLY A 96 -8.49 19.71 -1.25
N ARG A 97 -8.35 18.96 -2.35
CA ARG A 97 -7.90 17.56 -2.28
C ARG A 97 -6.43 17.46 -1.91
N HIS A 98 -6.13 16.44 -1.11
CA HIS A 98 -4.77 16.10 -0.67
C HIS A 98 -4.65 14.59 -0.42
N GLY A 99 -3.44 14.08 -0.44
CA GLY A 99 -3.09 12.77 0.10
C GLY A 99 -2.81 12.88 1.60
N LEU A 100 -2.79 11.76 2.29
CA LEU A 100 -2.40 11.68 3.70
C LEU A 100 -1.21 10.72 3.82
N ALA A 101 -0.02 11.26 4.04
CA ALA A 101 1.15 10.44 4.32
C ALA A 101 1.10 9.97 5.78
N VAL A 102 1.32 8.68 5.97
CA VAL A 102 1.28 8.08 7.30
C VAL A 102 2.41 7.08 7.46
N HIS A 103 2.90 6.94 8.68
CA HIS A 103 3.72 5.80 9.04
C HIS A 103 2.87 4.52 8.95
N ARG A 104 3.42 3.45 8.35
CA ARG A 104 2.67 2.20 8.19
C ARG A 104 2.17 1.64 9.52
N ALA A 105 2.96 1.82 10.58
CA ALA A 105 2.61 1.48 11.94
C ALA A 105 1.37 2.21 12.44
N ALA A 106 1.24 3.50 12.16
CA ALA A 106 0.08 4.28 12.57
C ALA A 106 -1.22 3.73 11.96
N LEU A 107 -1.19 3.41 10.65
CA LEU A 107 -2.34 2.80 9.98
C LEU A 107 -2.67 1.43 10.58
N PHE A 108 -1.63 0.61 10.84
CA PHE A 108 -1.81 -0.68 11.46
C PHE A 108 -2.45 -0.55 12.84
N ASN A 109 -1.91 0.29 13.72
CA ASN A 109 -2.41 0.48 15.08
C ASN A 109 -3.87 0.95 15.08
N VAL A 110 -4.21 1.96 14.27
CA VAL A 110 -5.59 2.47 14.16
C VAL A 110 -6.57 1.36 13.75
N LEU A 111 -6.21 0.53 12.79
CA LEU A 111 -7.05 -0.58 12.34
C LEU A 111 -7.09 -1.72 13.36
N PHE A 112 -5.97 -2.06 13.97
CA PHE A 112 -5.87 -3.16 14.92
C PHE A 112 -6.58 -2.84 16.23
N ASP A 113 -6.45 -1.60 16.74
CA ASP A 113 -7.19 -1.12 17.90
C ASP A 113 -8.70 -1.19 17.65
N ALA A 114 -9.16 -0.80 16.46
CA ALA A 114 -10.55 -0.92 16.07
C ALA A 114 -11.03 -2.39 16.04
N VAL A 115 -10.20 -3.32 15.56
CA VAL A 115 -10.47 -4.76 15.57
C VAL A 115 -10.61 -5.28 17.01
N ALA A 116 -9.71 -4.86 17.91
CA ALA A 116 -9.76 -5.23 19.32
C ALA A 116 -11.03 -4.68 20.00
N HIS A 117 -11.35 -3.41 19.79
CA HIS A 117 -12.57 -2.78 20.31
C HIS A 117 -13.86 -3.44 19.78
N ALA A 118 -13.85 -3.92 18.55
CA ALA A 118 -14.98 -4.65 17.97
C ALA A 118 -15.11 -6.09 18.52
N GLY A 119 -14.19 -6.55 19.36
CA GLY A 119 -14.17 -7.92 19.89
C GLY A 119 -14.08 -8.97 18.79
N ILE A 120 -13.18 -8.78 17.84
CA ILE A 120 -12.86 -9.76 16.79
C ILE A 120 -11.76 -10.68 17.29
N ASP A 121 -11.97 -11.99 17.15
CA ASP A 121 -10.97 -12.99 17.54
C ASP A 121 -9.73 -12.90 16.64
N VAL A 122 -8.54 -12.78 17.22
CA VAL A 122 -7.26 -12.76 16.51
C VAL A 122 -6.39 -13.93 16.99
N GLU A 123 -6.11 -14.85 16.10
CA GLU A 123 -5.19 -15.96 16.31
C GLU A 123 -3.80 -15.53 15.86
N THR A 124 -2.93 -15.19 16.80
CA THR A 124 -1.55 -14.73 16.57
C THR A 124 -0.55 -15.90 16.58
N GLY A 125 0.69 -15.65 16.12
CA GLY A 125 1.73 -16.69 16.07
C GLY A 125 1.42 -17.83 15.11
N ALA A 126 0.45 -17.68 14.22
CA ALA A 126 -0.03 -18.72 13.32
C ALA A 126 0.33 -18.40 11.86
N THR A 127 1.51 -18.87 11.42
CA THR A 127 1.92 -18.73 10.01
C THR A 127 1.09 -19.63 9.12
N VAL A 128 0.16 -19.04 8.37
CA VAL A 128 -0.70 -19.78 7.43
C VAL A 128 0.13 -20.23 6.23
N THR A 129 0.06 -21.52 5.91
CA THR A 129 0.77 -22.16 4.78
C THR A 129 -0.16 -22.59 3.65
N GLY A 130 -1.46 -22.72 3.93
CA GLY A 130 -2.45 -23.13 2.93
C GLY A 130 -3.87 -23.17 3.49
N VAL A 131 -4.76 -23.78 2.71
CA VAL A 131 -6.16 -24.03 3.06
C VAL A 131 -6.48 -25.48 2.78
N GLN A 132 -7.13 -26.16 3.72
CA GLN A 132 -7.68 -27.50 3.55
C GLN A 132 -9.20 -27.48 3.65
N GLU A 133 -9.89 -28.24 2.81
CA GLU A 133 -11.33 -28.49 2.92
C GLU A 133 -11.57 -29.75 3.73
N GLY A 134 -12.40 -29.67 4.77
CA GLY A 134 -12.87 -30.83 5.54
C GLY A 134 -13.92 -31.64 4.80
N GLY A 135 -14.41 -32.73 5.42
CA GLY A 135 -15.45 -33.62 4.87
C GLY A 135 -16.77 -32.90 4.58
N ASP A 136 -17.09 -31.81 5.29
CA ASP A 136 -18.24 -30.93 5.06
C ASP A 136 -17.96 -29.81 4.04
N ARG A 137 -16.81 -29.84 3.36
CA ARG A 137 -16.29 -28.84 2.42
C ARG A 137 -16.07 -27.47 3.03
N ARG A 138 -16.02 -27.35 4.36
CA ARG A 138 -15.68 -26.11 5.04
C ARG A 138 -14.15 -25.96 5.10
N PRO A 139 -13.63 -24.78 4.68
CA PRO A 139 -12.19 -24.55 4.70
C PRO A 139 -11.67 -24.32 6.13
N SER A 140 -10.45 -24.77 6.37
CA SER A 140 -9.63 -24.43 7.52
C SER A 140 -8.27 -23.95 7.04
N PHE A 141 -7.65 -23.00 7.74
CA PHE A 141 -6.28 -22.62 7.47
C PHE A 141 -5.32 -23.68 8.00
N GLU A 142 -4.38 -24.10 7.16
CA GLU A 142 -3.24 -24.90 7.56
C GLU A 142 -2.12 -23.97 8.01
N THR A 143 -1.49 -24.27 9.14
CA THR A 143 -0.38 -23.46 9.67
C THR A 143 0.95 -24.22 9.56
N GLN A 144 2.06 -23.49 9.70
CA GLN A 144 3.40 -24.07 9.66
C GLN A 144 3.61 -25.16 10.72
N SER A 145 2.92 -25.10 11.85
CA SER A 145 2.91 -26.14 12.88
C SER A 145 1.99 -27.33 12.55
N ALA A 146 1.51 -27.43 11.31
CA ALA A 146 0.53 -28.42 10.85
C ALA A 146 -0.81 -28.40 11.63
N ARG A 147 -1.07 -27.34 12.40
CA ARG A 147 -2.36 -27.13 13.07
C ARG A 147 -3.38 -26.58 12.09
N LEU A 148 -4.63 -27.04 12.20
CA LEU A 148 -5.76 -26.48 11.45
C LEU A 148 -6.49 -25.46 12.32
N VAL A 149 -6.74 -24.26 11.75
CA VAL A 149 -7.55 -23.21 12.34
C VAL A 149 -8.85 -23.09 11.55
N GLY A 150 -9.96 -23.34 12.18
CA GLY A 150 -11.30 -23.42 11.57
C GLY A 150 -12.13 -24.56 12.19
N PRO A 151 -13.13 -25.14 11.49
CA PRO A 151 -13.54 -24.83 10.11
C PRO A 151 -14.37 -23.55 9.99
N PHE A 152 -14.26 -22.90 8.83
CA PHE A 152 -14.97 -21.68 8.48
C PHE A 152 -16.01 -21.91 7.40
N ASP A 153 -17.05 -21.09 7.31
CA ASP A 153 -18.01 -21.16 6.20
C ASP A 153 -17.34 -20.75 4.87
N PHE A 154 -16.41 -19.80 4.91
CA PHE A 154 -15.50 -19.44 3.84
C PHE A 154 -14.29 -18.69 4.41
N VAL A 155 -13.27 -18.50 3.60
CA VAL A 155 -12.03 -17.83 4.00
C VAL A 155 -11.64 -16.72 3.04
N ILE A 156 -10.99 -15.69 3.60
CA ILE A 156 -10.44 -14.55 2.89
C ILE A 156 -8.92 -14.59 3.01
N ASP A 157 -8.25 -14.63 1.87
CA ASP A 157 -6.80 -14.53 1.76
C ASP A 157 -6.40 -13.04 1.64
N ALA A 158 -5.80 -12.50 2.70
CA ALA A 158 -5.23 -11.16 2.78
C ALA A 158 -3.72 -11.20 3.15
N LEU A 159 -3.03 -12.31 2.82
CA LEU A 159 -1.63 -12.58 3.18
C LEU A 159 -0.60 -11.79 2.34
N GLY A 160 -1.08 -10.87 1.49
CA GLY A 160 -0.21 -10.03 0.68
C GLY A 160 0.41 -10.75 -0.52
N SER A 161 1.38 -10.09 -1.16
CA SER A 161 1.94 -10.50 -2.45
C SER A 161 2.61 -11.88 -2.46
N ARG A 162 2.97 -12.42 -1.31
CA ARG A 162 3.60 -13.75 -1.16
C ARG A 162 2.66 -14.84 -0.67
N SER A 163 1.35 -14.60 -0.70
CA SER A 163 0.34 -15.56 -0.21
C SER A 163 0.62 -17.00 -0.64
N PRO A 164 0.74 -17.95 0.31
CA PRO A 164 0.82 -19.36 0.01
C PRO A 164 -0.53 -19.91 -0.46
N ILE A 165 -1.65 -19.39 0.05
CA ILE A 165 -3.00 -19.74 -0.38
C ILE A 165 -3.17 -19.47 -1.88
N ARG A 166 -2.74 -18.27 -2.35
CA ARG A 166 -2.77 -17.97 -3.78
C ARG A 166 -1.97 -18.99 -4.59
N ARG A 167 -0.77 -19.35 -4.15
CA ARG A 167 0.07 -20.35 -4.86
C ARG A 167 -0.58 -21.73 -4.90
N GLN A 168 -1.26 -22.12 -3.86
CA GLN A 168 -2.00 -23.38 -3.78
C GLN A 168 -3.24 -23.39 -4.71
N ILE A 169 -4.06 -22.34 -4.66
CA ILE A 169 -5.34 -22.27 -5.36
C ILE A 169 -5.16 -21.96 -6.86
N TRP A 170 -4.15 -21.14 -7.21
CA TRP A 170 -3.82 -20.75 -8.58
C TRP A 170 -2.35 -21.07 -8.93
N PRO A 171 -1.95 -22.36 -8.99
CA PRO A 171 -0.55 -22.75 -9.11
C PRO A 171 0.12 -22.29 -10.42
N HIS A 172 -0.67 -22.07 -11.46
CA HIS A 172 -0.16 -21.56 -12.75
C HIS A 172 -0.03 -20.04 -12.79
N HIS A 173 -0.58 -19.34 -11.80
CA HIS A 173 -0.49 -17.88 -11.73
C HIS A 173 0.83 -17.45 -11.08
N LYS A 174 1.70 -16.84 -11.90
CA LYS A 174 3.01 -16.39 -11.44
C LYS A 174 3.03 -14.88 -11.21
N MET A 175 3.65 -14.46 -10.14
CA MET A 175 4.01 -13.06 -9.93
C MET A 175 5.27 -12.74 -10.74
N ARG A 176 5.24 -11.65 -11.52
CA ARG A 176 6.43 -11.11 -12.18
C ARG A 176 7.18 -10.23 -11.18
N GLU A 177 8.33 -10.67 -10.73
CA GLU A 177 9.21 -9.83 -9.92
C GLU A 177 9.73 -8.65 -10.73
N LEU A 178 9.86 -7.50 -10.09
CA LEU A 178 10.44 -6.30 -10.69
C LEU A 178 11.95 -6.30 -10.44
N PRO A 179 12.76 -5.87 -11.42
CA PRO A 179 14.22 -5.87 -11.27
C PRO A 179 14.71 -4.85 -10.22
N PHE A 180 13.88 -3.86 -9.90
CA PHE A 180 14.17 -2.85 -8.89
C PHE A 180 13.31 -3.02 -7.66
N GLY A 181 13.91 -2.77 -6.51
CA GLY A 181 13.28 -2.52 -5.22
C GLY A 181 13.66 -1.14 -4.70
N ALA A 182 13.49 -0.95 -3.40
CA ALA A 182 13.99 0.24 -2.72
C ALA A 182 14.45 -0.09 -1.30
N LEU A 183 15.51 0.57 -0.87
CA LEU A 183 15.87 0.68 0.54
C LEU A 183 15.01 1.75 1.17
N TRP A 184 14.46 1.46 2.34
CA TRP A 184 13.60 2.35 3.10
C TRP A 184 14.09 2.50 4.52
N ALA A 185 14.06 3.73 5.02
CA ALA A 185 14.21 4.03 6.44
C ALA A 185 13.04 4.91 6.92
N SER A 186 12.63 4.72 8.16
CA SER A 186 11.75 5.64 8.89
C SER A 186 12.60 6.36 9.92
N LEU A 187 12.86 7.62 9.69
CA LEU A 187 13.78 8.44 10.47
C LEU A 187 13.00 9.32 11.44
N GLU A 188 13.40 9.30 12.70
CA GLU A 188 12.83 10.18 13.70
C GLU A 188 13.34 11.61 13.49
N THR A 189 12.43 12.53 13.20
CA THR A 189 12.76 13.90 12.83
C THR A 189 11.91 14.88 13.64
N ASN A 190 12.35 15.22 14.82
CA ASN A 190 11.60 16.06 15.78
C ASN A 190 11.50 17.54 15.39
N GLY A 191 11.17 17.84 14.12
CA GLY A 191 10.95 19.21 13.65
C GLY A 191 12.17 20.13 13.66
N GLY A 192 13.36 19.55 13.82
CA GLY A 192 14.63 20.31 13.90
C GLY A 192 15.12 20.78 12.53
N THR A 193 16.30 21.40 12.53
CA THR A 193 17.03 21.92 11.35
C THR A 193 17.23 20.86 10.25
N THR A 194 17.21 19.58 10.58
CA THR A 194 17.32 18.43 9.66
C THR A 194 16.30 18.46 8.51
N LEU A 195 15.09 19.01 8.74
CA LEU A 195 14.02 19.07 7.74
C LEU A 195 13.83 20.43 7.09
N SER A 196 14.61 21.45 7.46
CA SER A 196 14.43 22.83 6.95
C SER A 196 14.59 22.92 5.42
N ALA A 197 15.28 21.95 4.80
CA ALA A 197 15.46 21.89 3.35
C ALA A 197 14.28 21.25 2.60
N PHE A 198 13.32 20.62 3.31
CA PHE A 198 12.22 19.86 2.72
C PHE A 198 10.86 20.47 3.04
N SER A 199 9.93 20.34 2.10
CA SER A 199 8.56 20.77 2.32
C SER A 199 7.83 19.82 3.30
N SER A 200 7.07 20.40 4.21
CA SER A 200 6.25 19.64 5.16
C SER A 200 5.01 18.98 4.53
N SER A 201 4.65 19.32 3.29
CA SER A 201 3.44 18.82 2.61
C SER A 201 3.72 18.25 1.21
N THR A 202 4.98 17.91 0.92
CA THR A 202 5.37 17.42 -0.40
C THR A 202 6.14 16.10 -0.29
N LEU A 203 5.81 15.14 -1.15
CA LEU A 203 6.69 14.02 -1.47
C LEU A 203 7.75 14.53 -2.44
N GLU A 204 9.00 14.62 -2.00
CA GLU A 204 10.10 15.11 -2.82
C GLU A 204 11.00 13.97 -3.29
N GLN A 205 11.45 14.06 -4.55
CA GLN A 205 12.25 13.01 -5.18
C GLN A 205 13.32 13.60 -6.10
N VAL A 206 14.50 12.98 -6.13
CA VAL A 206 15.56 13.30 -7.08
C VAL A 206 15.90 12.04 -7.88
N TYR A 207 16.01 12.19 -9.19
CA TYR A 207 16.24 11.11 -10.14
C TYR A 207 17.54 11.29 -10.90
N SER A 208 18.37 10.26 -10.95
CA SER A 208 19.44 10.15 -11.94
C SER A 208 18.99 9.14 -13.01
N ARG A 209 18.54 9.69 -14.16
CA ARG A 209 17.82 8.92 -15.19
C ARG A 209 16.58 8.21 -14.61
N SER A 210 16.44 6.90 -14.86
CA SER A 210 15.44 6.03 -14.21
C SER A 210 16.06 4.92 -13.36
N SER A 211 17.39 4.89 -13.26
CA SER A 211 18.11 3.83 -12.54
C SER A 211 18.38 4.14 -11.08
N LYS A 212 18.41 5.42 -10.70
CA LYS A 212 18.60 5.86 -9.31
C LYS A 212 17.54 6.89 -8.94
N MET A 213 16.95 6.73 -7.79
CA MET A 213 15.98 7.67 -7.22
C MET A 213 16.17 7.73 -5.71
N VAL A 214 16.21 8.94 -5.19
CA VAL A 214 16.12 9.26 -3.76
C VAL A 214 14.78 9.92 -3.52
N GLY A 215 14.12 9.62 -2.41
CA GLY A 215 12.89 10.31 -2.04
C GLY A 215 12.79 10.54 -0.55
N VAL A 216 12.09 11.60 -0.21
CA VAL A 216 11.82 12.05 1.16
C VAL A 216 10.32 12.33 1.27
N LEU A 217 9.69 11.78 2.31
CA LEU A 217 8.27 11.92 2.58
C LEU A 217 8.05 12.11 4.08
N PRO A 218 7.49 13.23 4.54
CA PRO A 218 7.04 13.36 5.92
C PRO A 218 5.87 12.40 6.15
N ILE A 219 5.91 11.59 7.23
CA ILE A 219 4.94 10.53 7.49
C ILE A 219 4.26 10.62 8.85
N GLY A 220 4.43 11.74 9.52
CA GLY A 220 3.73 12.01 10.78
C GLY A 220 4.23 11.20 11.96
N ARG A 221 3.31 10.73 12.78
CA ARG A 221 3.57 10.05 14.06
C ARG A 221 3.06 8.61 14.02
N ILE A 222 3.63 7.75 14.87
CA ILE A 222 3.14 6.37 15.05
C ILE A 222 1.98 6.36 16.05
N THR A 223 2.11 7.12 17.14
CA THR A 223 1.10 7.34 18.17
C THR A 223 1.02 8.83 18.48
N SER A 224 0.00 9.26 19.18
CA SER A 224 -0.17 10.68 19.57
C SER A 224 0.98 11.21 20.43
N SER A 225 1.65 10.35 21.19
CA SER A 225 2.79 10.67 22.06
C SER A 225 4.16 10.44 21.42
N SER A 226 4.22 9.83 20.22
CA SER A 226 5.50 9.59 19.55
C SER A 226 6.05 10.85 18.88
N SER A 227 7.34 10.80 18.58
CA SER A 227 8.01 11.77 17.71
C SER A 227 7.43 11.77 16.29
N THR A 228 7.77 12.79 15.51
CA THR A 228 7.48 12.83 14.08
C THR A 228 8.53 12.06 13.28
N TYR A 229 8.09 11.43 12.20
CA TYR A 229 8.93 10.60 11.34
C TYR A 229 8.93 11.10 9.89
N THR A 230 10.04 10.87 9.23
CA THR A 230 10.22 11.08 7.79
C THR A 230 10.67 9.77 7.15
N ALA A 231 10.00 9.35 6.10
CA ALA A 231 10.45 8.23 5.29
C ALA A 231 11.51 8.71 4.29
N PHE A 232 12.63 8.03 4.29
CA PHE A 232 13.68 8.13 3.30
C PHE A 232 13.68 6.87 2.44
N PHE A 233 13.85 6.99 1.12
CA PHE A 233 13.93 5.83 0.26
C PHE A 233 14.91 6.02 -0.90
N TRP A 234 15.57 4.92 -1.27
CA TRP A 234 16.56 4.83 -2.34
C TRP A 234 16.25 3.65 -3.23
N SER A 235 16.10 3.89 -4.56
CA SER A 235 15.90 2.79 -5.51
C SER A 235 17.17 1.97 -5.68
N LEU A 236 17.01 0.64 -5.66
CA LEU A 236 18.12 -0.30 -5.80
C LEU A 236 17.67 -1.50 -6.63
N LYS A 237 18.52 -1.96 -7.54
CA LYS A 237 18.28 -3.23 -8.23
C LYS A 237 18.38 -4.40 -7.26
N GLN A 238 17.53 -5.40 -7.42
CA GLN A 238 17.56 -6.60 -6.57
C GLN A 238 18.92 -7.31 -6.65
N GLU A 239 19.48 -7.44 -7.85
CA GLU A 239 20.82 -8.04 -8.07
C GLU A 239 21.95 -7.25 -7.40
N GLY A 240 21.79 -5.95 -7.20
CA GLY A 240 22.76 -5.06 -6.56
C GLY A 240 22.70 -5.07 -5.04
N PHE A 241 21.72 -5.73 -4.41
CA PHE A 241 21.53 -5.65 -2.96
C PHE A 241 22.71 -6.22 -2.17
N ALA A 242 23.22 -7.39 -2.57
CA ALA A 242 24.38 -8.00 -1.90
C ALA A 242 25.65 -7.13 -2.03
N ALA A 243 25.89 -6.53 -3.20
CA ALA A 243 27.02 -5.63 -3.41
C ALA A 243 26.88 -4.33 -2.60
N TRP A 244 25.66 -3.78 -2.49
CA TRP A 244 25.38 -2.63 -1.63
C TRP A 244 25.67 -2.96 -0.16
N GLN A 245 25.23 -4.11 0.33
CA GLN A 245 25.42 -4.55 1.70
C GLN A 245 26.91 -4.74 2.03
N ALA A 246 27.68 -5.32 1.09
CA ALA A 246 29.13 -5.52 1.24
C ALA A 246 29.93 -4.19 1.12
N GLY A 247 29.43 -3.21 0.37
CA GLY A 247 30.09 -1.92 0.14
C GLY A 247 30.07 -0.97 1.35
N GLY A 248 29.20 -1.25 2.31
CA GLY A 248 29.10 -0.47 3.55
C GLY A 248 28.26 0.82 3.41
N LEU A 249 27.95 1.37 4.57
CA LEU A 249 27.02 2.49 4.70
C LEU A 249 27.61 3.81 4.14
N ASP A 250 28.90 4.06 4.40
CA ASP A 250 29.57 5.32 4.02
C ASP A 250 29.63 5.49 2.50
N ALA A 251 30.07 4.45 1.78
CA ALA A 251 30.11 4.48 0.32
C ALA A 251 28.74 4.67 -0.32
N TRP A 252 27.68 4.19 0.32
CA TRP A 252 26.31 4.44 -0.11
C TRP A 252 25.87 5.87 0.21
N LYS A 253 26.16 6.40 1.41
CA LYS A 253 25.87 7.79 1.78
C LYS A 253 26.51 8.79 0.81
N ASP A 254 27.76 8.55 0.42
CA ASP A 254 28.46 9.37 -0.58
C ASP A 254 27.71 9.39 -1.92
N GLN A 255 27.16 8.26 -2.36
CA GLN A 255 26.35 8.18 -3.57
C GLN A 255 25.05 8.97 -3.45
N VAL A 256 24.40 8.96 -2.28
CA VAL A 256 23.18 9.71 -2.03
C VAL A 256 23.49 11.21 -2.02
N LEU A 257 24.53 11.64 -1.32
CA LEU A 257 24.97 13.04 -1.23
C LEU A 257 25.39 13.60 -2.59
N ALA A 258 26.06 12.80 -3.41
CA ALA A 258 26.39 13.18 -4.78
C ALA A 258 25.13 13.45 -5.64
N LEU A 259 24.02 12.79 -5.33
CA LEU A 259 22.76 12.96 -6.03
C LEU A 259 21.90 14.08 -5.42
N TRP A 260 21.84 14.16 -4.09
CA TRP A 260 21.00 15.10 -3.35
C TRP A 260 21.66 15.53 -2.03
N PRO A 261 22.57 16.54 -2.07
CA PRO A 261 23.33 16.99 -0.89
C PRO A 261 22.46 17.40 0.30
N GLU A 262 21.28 17.94 0.04
CA GLU A 262 20.34 18.39 1.07
C GLU A 262 19.86 17.26 2.01
N THR A 263 20.10 15.99 1.66
CA THR A 263 19.76 14.84 2.49
C THR A 263 20.76 14.54 3.61
N GLU A 264 21.88 15.28 3.73
CA GLU A 264 22.95 15.03 4.70
C GLU A 264 22.41 14.88 6.13
N GLY A 265 21.54 15.77 6.56
CA GLY A 265 20.94 15.71 7.89
C GLY A 265 20.08 14.45 8.12
N LEU A 266 19.40 13.95 7.09
CA LEU A 266 18.64 12.69 7.19
C LEU A 266 19.58 11.49 7.21
N LEU A 267 20.64 11.52 6.41
CA LEU A 267 21.62 10.42 6.35
C LEU A 267 22.43 10.29 7.65
N SER A 268 22.61 11.37 8.41
CA SER A 268 23.27 11.31 9.72
C SER A 268 22.49 10.48 10.74
N LEU A 269 21.17 10.36 10.56
CA LEU A 269 20.28 9.55 11.42
C LEU A 269 20.35 8.05 11.08
N ILE A 270 20.90 7.68 9.94
CA ILE A 270 21.10 6.29 9.53
C ILE A 270 22.49 5.88 9.99
N THR A 271 22.57 5.07 11.02
CA THR A 271 23.84 4.70 11.69
C THR A 271 24.24 3.27 11.41
N ASP A 272 23.30 2.41 11.05
CA ASP A 272 23.50 1.01 10.76
C ASP A 272 22.80 0.61 9.44
N VAL A 273 23.33 -0.41 8.77
CA VAL A 273 22.68 -0.99 7.55
C VAL A 273 21.31 -1.58 7.86
N HIS A 274 21.07 -2.00 9.09
CA HIS A 274 19.79 -2.54 9.56
C HIS A 274 18.72 -1.48 9.76
N ASP A 275 19.07 -0.19 9.79
CA ASP A 275 18.11 0.93 9.73
C ASP A 275 17.40 0.99 8.38
N LEU A 276 17.94 0.29 7.37
CA LEU A 276 17.44 0.26 6.00
C LEU A 276 16.81 -1.10 5.67
N THR A 277 15.52 -1.09 5.36
CA THR A 277 14.80 -2.28 4.91
C THR A 277 14.72 -2.32 3.38
N PHE A 278 15.15 -3.44 2.77
CA PHE A 278 15.01 -3.61 1.32
C PHE A 278 13.64 -4.17 0.95
N ALA A 279 12.81 -3.35 0.35
CA ALA A 279 11.51 -3.74 -0.18
C ALA A 279 11.66 -4.25 -1.62
N ARG A 280 11.14 -5.45 -1.87
CA ARG A 280 11.04 -6.08 -3.20
C ARG A 280 9.62 -5.96 -3.73
N TYR A 281 9.48 -5.69 -5.00
CA TYR A 281 8.19 -5.47 -5.64
C TYR A 281 7.93 -6.52 -6.73
N GLY A 282 6.68 -6.74 -7.02
CA GLY A 282 6.25 -7.61 -8.10
C GLY A 282 4.88 -7.22 -8.62
N HIS A 283 4.59 -7.62 -9.84
CA HIS A 283 3.29 -7.44 -10.47
C HIS A 283 2.57 -8.77 -10.63
N HIS A 284 1.34 -8.82 -10.18
CA HIS A 284 0.40 -9.87 -10.54
C HIS A 284 -1.06 -9.39 -10.37
N THR A 285 -1.98 -10.03 -11.06
CA THR A 285 -3.41 -9.76 -10.92
C THR A 285 -4.19 -11.03 -11.19
N LEU A 286 -4.92 -11.53 -10.22
CA LEU A 286 -5.87 -12.62 -10.41
C LEU A 286 -7.08 -12.11 -11.19
N MET A 287 -7.35 -12.72 -12.34
CA MET A 287 -8.51 -12.36 -13.18
C MET A 287 -9.83 -12.72 -12.51
N THR A 288 -9.82 -13.81 -11.74
CA THR A 288 -10.91 -14.28 -10.88
C THR A 288 -10.31 -14.52 -9.50
N PRO A 289 -10.44 -13.56 -8.54
CA PRO A 289 -9.77 -13.62 -7.26
C PRO A 289 -10.51 -14.52 -6.25
N TYR A 290 -11.33 -15.44 -6.71
CA TYR A 290 -12.04 -16.41 -5.87
C TYR A 290 -12.12 -17.78 -6.53
N LYS A 291 -12.18 -18.81 -5.71
CA LYS A 291 -12.43 -20.20 -6.12
C LYS A 291 -13.09 -20.96 -4.97
N GLY A 292 -14.27 -21.53 -5.23
CA GLY A 292 -15.04 -22.21 -4.17
C GLY A 292 -15.33 -21.27 -3.00
N ARG A 293 -14.89 -21.67 -1.81
CA ARG A 293 -15.09 -20.92 -0.57
C ARG A 293 -13.88 -20.02 -0.17
N VAL A 294 -13.00 -19.74 -1.11
CA VAL A 294 -11.82 -18.90 -0.91
C VAL A 294 -11.91 -17.66 -1.79
N VAL A 295 -11.67 -16.48 -1.22
CA VAL A 295 -11.51 -15.22 -1.96
C VAL A 295 -10.23 -14.51 -1.52
N SER A 296 -9.45 -13.99 -2.48
CA SER A 296 -8.24 -13.18 -2.23
C SER A 296 -8.54 -11.71 -2.42
N ILE A 297 -7.95 -10.86 -1.57
CA ILE A 297 -8.07 -9.39 -1.61
C ILE A 297 -6.71 -8.71 -1.42
N GLY A 298 -6.61 -7.46 -1.80
CA GLY A 298 -5.37 -6.66 -1.70
C GLY A 298 -4.23 -7.30 -2.47
N ASP A 299 -3.01 -7.20 -1.96
CA ASP A 299 -1.82 -7.73 -2.64
C ASP A 299 -1.83 -9.25 -2.82
N ALA A 300 -2.67 -10.00 -2.12
CA ALA A 300 -2.88 -11.42 -2.38
C ALA A 300 -3.58 -11.67 -3.71
N ALA A 301 -4.46 -10.75 -4.12
CA ALA A 301 -5.16 -10.80 -5.41
C ALA A 301 -4.43 -10.02 -6.52
N HIS A 302 -3.78 -8.89 -6.19
CA HIS A 302 -3.18 -7.99 -7.17
C HIS A 302 -2.06 -7.14 -6.56
N ALA A 303 -0.83 -7.54 -6.70
CA ALA A 303 0.32 -6.72 -6.32
C ALA A 303 0.79 -5.82 -7.45
N THR A 304 1.34 -4.66 -7.12
CA THR A 304 1.84 -3.68 -8.09
C THR A 304 3.09 -2.96 -7.57
N SER A 305 3.79 -2.24 -8.45
CA SER A 305 4.88 -1.36 -8.04
C SER A 305 4.35 -0.17 -7.23
N PRO A 306 5.17 0.44 -6.35
CA PRO A 306 4.76 1.57 -5.54
C PRO A 306 4.67 2.90 -6.29
N GLN A 307 4.99 2.95 -7.59
CA GLN A 307 5.13 4.18 -8.37
C GLN A 307 3.90 5.10 -8.36
N LEU A 308 2.71 4.54 -8.29
CA LEU A 308 1.46 5.31 -8.21
C LEU A 308 0.94 5.46 -6.76
N GLY A 309 1.61 4.90 -5.76
CA GLY A 309 1.18 4.95 -4.36
C GLY A 309 -0.20 4.33 -4.09
N GLN A 310 -0.63 3.35 -4.90
CA GLN A 310 -2.02 2.85 -4.86
C GLN A 310 -2.20 1.54 -4.07
N GLY A 311 -1.14 0.81 -3.71
CA GLY A 311 -1.27 -0.54 -3.15
C GLY A 311 -2.20 -0.62 -1.94
N VAL A 312 -1.94 0.16 -0.90
CA VAL A 312 -2.78 0.18 0.31
C VAL A 312 -4.20 0.67 0.02
N ASN A 313 -4.35 1.64 -0.89
CA ASN A 313 -5.67 2.18 -1.24
C ASN A 313 -6.52 1.15 -1.96
N MET A 314 -5.92 0.35 -2.85
CA MET A 314 -6.58 -0.79 -3.49
C MET A 314 -6.99 -1.86 -2.49
N ALA A 315 -6.15 -2.14 -1.49
CA ALA A 315 -6.44 -3.09 -0.43
C ALA A 315 -7.65 -2.65 0.43
N LEU A 316 -7.70 -1.37 0.80
CA LEU A 316 -8.84 -0.77 1.52
C LEU A 316 -10.12 -0.79 0.67
N LEU A 317 -10.02 -0.41 -0.60
CA LEU A 317 -11.14 -0.45 -1.54
C LEU A 317 -11.67 -1.88 -1.77
N ASP A 318 -10.80 -2.88 -1.77
CA ASP A 318 -11.23 -4.28 -1.87
C ASP A 318 -12.02 -4.70 -0.63
N ALA A 319 -11.53 -4.35 0.55
CA ALA A 319 -12.22 -4.63 1.80
C ALA A 319 -13.60 -3.98 1.83
N TYR A 320 -13.69 -2.71 1.45
CA TYR A 320 -14.95 -1.99 1.34
C TYR A 320 -15.89 -2.64 0.33
N ALA A 321 -15.37 -2.94 -0.88
CA ALA A 321 -16.17 -3.52 -1.95
C ALA A 321 -16.72 -4.89 -1.56
N LEU A 322 -15.88 -5.78 -1.01
CA LEU A 322 -16.32 -7.10 -0.57
C LEU A 322 -17.34 -7.00 0.57
N GLY A 323 -17.10 -6.13 1.56
CA GLY A 323 -18.03 -5.90 2.66
C GLY A 323 -19.40 -5.40 2.18
N ARG A 324 -19.42 -4.44 1.26
CA ARG A 324 -20.67 -3.89 0.70
C ARG A 324 -21.50 -4.92 -0.08
N VAL A 325 -20.85 -5.67 -0.99
CA VAL A 325 -21.59 -6.69 -1.77
C VAL A 325 -22.03 -7.85 -0.90
N PHE A 326 -21.30 -8.15 0.17
CA PHE A 326 -21.64 -9.23 1.10
C PHE A 326 -22.93 -8.91 1.88
N ALA A 327 -23.15 -7.66 2.22
CA ALA A 327 -24.35 -7.19 2.90
C ALA A 327 -25.64 -7.46 2.10
N GLY A 328 -25.58 -7.46 0.78
CA GLY A 328 -26.74 -7.64 -0.11
C GLY A 328 -26.82 -9.00 -0.81
N ALA A 329 -25.80 -9.85 -0.70
CA ALA A 329 -25.75 -11.10 -1.43
C ALA A 329 -26.48 -12.23 -0.67
N PRO A 330 -27.19 -13.12 -1.39
CA PRO A 330 -27.89 -14.25 -0.79
C PRO A 330 -26.92 -15.36 -0.31
N ASP A 331 -25.76 -15.47 -0.94
CA ASP A 331 -24.73 -16.44 -0.61
C ASP A 331 -23.30 -15.90 -0.92
N PRO A 332 -22.24 -16.51 -0.33
CA PRO A 332 -20.86 -16.07 -0.49
C PRO A 332 -20.36 -16.08 -1.94
N GLU A 333 -20.76 -17.05 -2.76
CA GLU A 333 -20.28 -17.13 -4.14
C GLU A 333 -20.78 -15.96 -4.99
N GLN A 334 -22.03 -15.57 -4.80
CA GLN A 334 -22.58 -14.39 -5.46
C GLN A 334 -21.90 -13.10 -4.99
N ALA A 335 -21.58 -13.00 -3.68
CA ALA A 335 -20.79 -11.88 -3.16
C ALA A 335 -19.40 -11.81 -3.82
N PHE A 336 -18.70 -12.93 -3.95
CA PHE A 336 -17.39 -12.98 -4.58
C PHE A 336 -17.44 -12.61 -6.06
N ARG A 337 -18.46 -13.06 -6.78
CA ARG A 337 -18.69 -12.67 -8.18
C ARG A 337 -18.96 -11.17 -8.33
N ALA A 338 -19.79 -10.63 -7.45
CA ALA A 338 -20.13 -9.21 -7.43
C ALA A 338 -18.91 -8.35 -7.10
N TYR A 339 -18.12 -8.73 -6.09
CA TYR A 339 -16.85 -8.10 -5.74
C TYR A 339 -15.89 -8.08 -6.93
N ALA A 340 -15.61 -9.25 -7.53
CA ALA A 340 -14.71 -9.35 -8.66
C ALA A 340 -15.16 -8.49 -9.85
N ARG A 341 -16.47 -8.40 -10.11
CA ARG A 341 -17.05 -7.56 -11.16
C ARG A 341 -16.87 -6.08 -10.85
N ALA A 342 -17.20 -5.67 -9.63
CA ALA A 342 -17.12 -4.27 -9.20
C ALA A 342 -15.69 -3.73 -9.30
N ARG A 343 -14.71 -4.51 -8.84
CA ARG A 343 -13.31 -4.07 -8.79
C ARG A 343 -12.57 -4.16 -10.11
N ARG A 344 -13.06 -4.99 -11.07
CA ARG A 344 -12.34 -5.40 -12.28
C ARG A 344 -11.77 -4.24 -13.08
N PHE A 345 -12.58 -3.24 -13.39
CA PHE A 345 -12.17 -2.16 -14.30
C PHE A 345 -11.17 -1.22 -13.62
N HIS A 346 -11.45 -0.81 -12.40
CA HIS A 346 -10.57 0.02 -11.59
C HIS A 346 -9.19 -0.63 -11.39
N LEU A 347 -9.16 -1.89 -10.97
CA LEU A 347 -7.91 -2.63 -10.77
C LEU A 347 -7.10 -2.76 -12.06
N ARG A 348 -7.73 -3.14 -13.18
CA ARG A 348 -7.05 -3.28 -14.46
C ARG A 348 -6.45 -1.97 -14.94
N PHE A 349 -7.16 -0.87 -14.76
CA PHE A 349 -6.67 0.44 -15.14
C PHE A 349 -5.40 0.79 -14.35
N TYR A 350 -5.44 0.71 -13.02
CA TYR A 350 -4.28 1.07 -12.21
C TYR A 350 -3.12 0.08 -12.33
N GLN A 351 -3.38 -1.18 -12.57
CA GLN A 351 -2.35 -2.17 -12.90
C GLN A 351 -1.67 -1.82 -14.25
N ALA A 352 -2.44 -1.49 -15.27
CA ALA A 352 -1.90 -1.07 -16.57
C ALA A 352 -1.12 0.24 -16.44
N ALA A 353 -1.67 1.24 -15.74
CA ALA A 353 -0.99 2.51 -15.48
C ALA A 353 0.34 2.28 -14.74
N SER A 354 0.34 1.48 -13.67
CA SER A 354 1.56 1.13 -12.96
C SER A 354 2.59 0.46 -13.87
N HIS A 355 2.15 -0.42 -14.76
CA HIS A 355 3.02 -1.11 -15.73
C HIS A 355 3.68 -0.16 -16.72
N VAL A 356 2.95 0.87 -17.16
CA VAL A 356 3.44 1.91 -18.07
C VAL A 356 4.35 2.90 -17.36
N PHE A 357 3.98 3.35 -16.15
CA PHE A 357 4.74 4.36 -15.43
C PHE A 357 6.00 3.82 -14.77
N THR A 358 6.02 2.57 -14.32
CA THR A 358 7.18 1.98 -13.63
C THR A 358 8.48 2.13 -14.45
N PRO A 359 8.58 1.73 -15.73
CA PRO A 359 9.83 1.85 -16.47
C PRO A 359 10.26 3.29 -16.77
N VAL A 360 9.33 4.23 -16.74
CA VAL A 360 9.64 5.68 -16.92
C VAL A 360 10.43 6.24 -15.74
N TYR A 361 10.15 5.73 -14.53
CA TYR A 361 10.77 6.22 -13.28
C TYR A 361 11.76 5.21 -12.66
N GLN A 362 11.66 3.92 -13.00
CA GLN A 362 12.49 2.87 -12.44
C GLN A 362 12.84 1.80 -13.49
N SER A 363 13.93 2.04 -14.22
CA SER A 363 14.46 1.13 -15.25
C SER A 363 15.90 1.46 -15.64
N ASP A 364 16.53 0.57 -16.41
CA ASP A 364 17.84 0.81 -17.06
C ASP A 364 17.74 1.54 -18.40
N SER A 365 16.55 1.91 -18.84
CA SER A 365 16.33 2.62 -20.08
C SER A 365 17.08 3.96 -20.10
N ARG A 366 17.72 4.26 -21.23
CA ARG A 366 18.29 5.57 -21.49
C ARG A 366 17.33 6.49 -22.26
N VAL A 367 16.38 5.89 -22.95
CA VAL A 367 15.41 6.61 -23.80
C VAL A 367 14.22 7.11 -22.98
N LEU A 368 13.64 6.27 -22.10
CA LEU A 368 12.46 6.64 -21.32
C LEU A 368 12.68 7.87 -20.42
N PRO A 369 13.77 7.97 -19.62
CA PRO A 369 14.01 9.18 -18.85
C PRO A 369 14.25 10.40 -19.74
N TRP A 370 14.90 10.27 -20.90
CA TRP A 370 15.07 11.38 -21.83
C TRP A 370 13.73 11.89 -22.38
N LEU A 371 12.80 10.98 -22.73
CA LEU A 371 11.43 11.33 -23.13
C LEU A 371 10.67 11.99 -21.98
N ARG A 372 10.72 11.39 -20.78
CA ARG A 372 10.11 11.96 -19.58
C ARG A 372 10.57 13.40 -19.33
N ASP A 373 11.89 13.61 -19.30
CA ASP A 373 12.50 14.90 -18.95
C ASP A 373 12.19 15.99 -20.00
N ARG A 374 11.89 15.59 -21.25
CA ARG A 374 11.59 16.53 -22.34
C ARG A 374 10.10 16.80 -22.54
N PHE A 375 9.26 15.79 -22.34
CA PHE A 375 7.86 15.86 -22.76
C PHE A 375 6.85 15.88 -21.61
N PHE A 376 7.18 15.29 -20.47
CA PHE A 376 6.21 15.17 -19.38
C PHE A 376 5.79 16.53 -18.82
N MET A 377 6.76 17.38 -18.47
CA MET A 377 6.45 18.70 -17.92
C MET A 377 5.81 19.67 -18.94
N PRO A 378 6.26 19.74 -20.20
CA PRO A 378 5.52 20.50 -21.22
C PRO A 378 4.07 20.01 -21.42
N ALA A 379 3.82 18.69 -21.31
CA ALA A 379 2.47 18.15 -21.43
C ALA A 379 1.52 18.67 -20.33
N THR A 380 2.02 18.97 -19.12
CA THR A 380 1.18 19.54 -18.05
C THR A 380 0.64 20.94 -18.34
N LYS A 381 1.14 21.60 -19.38
CA LYS A 381 0.59 22.90 -19.84
C LYS A 381 -0.73 22.77 -20.60
N PHE A 382 -1.07 21.58 -21.08
CA PHE A 382 -2.38 21.34 -21.70
C PHE A 382 -3.48 21.27 -20.62
N PRO A 383 -4.60 21.98 -20.77
CA PRO A 383 -5.56 22.20 -19.68
C PRO A 383 -6.10 20.95 -19.00
N PHE A 384 -6.26 19.84 -19.72
CA PHE A 384 -6.82 18.58 -19.18
C PHE A 384 -5.78 17.69 -18.51
N VAL A 385 -4.48 17.84 -18.83
CA VAL A 385 -3.42 16.95 -18.31
C VAL A 385 -3.25 17.05 -16.80
N PRO A 386 -3.20 18.26 -16.19
CA PRO A 386 -3.15 18.38 -14.73
C PRO A 386 -4.31 17.67 -14.04
N THR A 387 -5.52 17.87 -14.52
CA THR A 387 -6.73 17.22 -13.97
C THR A 387 -6.63 15.70 -14.04
N VAL A 388 -6.22 15.15 -15.18
CA VAL A 388 -6.00 13.68 -15.34
C VAL A 388 -4.95 13.17 -14.38
N LEU A 389 -3.83 13.87 -14.21
CA LEU A 389 -2.77 13.49 -13.29
C LEU A 389 -3.23 13.54 -11.83
N GLY A 390 -3.94 14.60 -11.42
CA GLY A 390 -4.50 14.74 -10.09
C GLY A 390 -5.49 13.61 -9.77
N HIS A 391 -6.38 13.29 -10.70
CA HIS A 391 -7.28 12.15 -10.56
C HIS A 391 -6.56 10.80 -10.55
N THR A 392 -5.51 10.64 -11.35
CA THR A 392 -4.72 9.39 -11.38
C THR A 392 -4.08 9.14 -10.02
N VAL A 393 -3.39 10.13 -9.47
CA VAL A 393 -2.75 10.01 -8.15
C VAL A 393 -3.80 9.84 -7.05
N GLY A 394 -4.89 10.62 -7.09
CA GLY A 394 -5.97 10.55 -6.12
C GLY A 394 -6.78 9.24 -6.12
N GLY A 395 -6.54 8.34 -7.08
CA GLY A 395 -7.28 7.08 -7.18
C GLY A 395 -8.68 7.22 -7.76
N THR A 396 -9.00 8.35 -8.38
CA THR A 396 -10.37 8.73 -8.80
C THR A 396 -10.54 8.92 -10.31
N LEU A 397 -9.50 8.66 -11.11
CA LEU A 397 -9.61 8.79 -12.58
C LEU A 397 -10.61 7.78 -13.15
N VAL A 398 -10.66 6.61 -12.56
CA VAL A 398 -11.65 5.57 -12.84
C VAL A 398 -12.43 5.32 -11.56
N PRO A 399 -13.77 5.29 -11.60
CA PRO A 399 -14.55 4.97 -10.41
C PRO A 399 -14.18 3.62 -9.82
N PRO A 400 -14.13 3.49 -8.48
CA PRO A 400 -13.77 2.23 -7.82
C PRO A 400 -14.79 1.09 -8.02
N GLY A 401 -15.87 1.34 -8.76
CA GLY A 401 -16.93 0.36 -9.08
C GLY A 401 -17.98 0.19 -7.97
N ILE A 402 -17.80 0.88 -6.85
CA ILE A 402 -18.74 0.95 -5.73
C ILE A 402 -18.68 2.38 -5.18
N GLU A 403 -19.84 2.98 -4.97
CA GLU A 403 -19.93 4.28 -4.31
C GLU A 403 -19.48 4.14 -2.86
N ILE A 404 -18.53 4.97 -2.46
CA ILE A 404 -18.11 5.06 -1.07
C ILE A 404 -19.02 6.09 -0.41
N GLU A 405 -19.87 5.61 0.49
CA GLU A 405 -20.71 6.50 1.30
C GLU A 405 -19.76 7.37 2.14
N GLN A 406 -19.77 8.67 1.90
CA GLN A 406 -19.17 9.60 2.83
C GLN A 406 -20.08 9.61 4.05
N SER A 407 -19.51 9.27 5.23
CA SER A 407 -20.19 9.52 6.49
C SER A 407 -20.56 11.01 6.49
N GLY A 408 -21.87 11.29 6.47
CA GLY A 408 -22.37 12.65 6.40
C GLY A 408 -21.67 13.49 7.45
N SER A 409 -21.15 14.64 7.06
CA SER A 409 -20.91 15.75 7.96
C SER A 409 -22.24 16.01 8.63
N GLY A 410 -22.45 15.39 9.80
CA GLY A 410 -23.55 15.80 10.69
C GLY A 410 -23.33 17.28 10.98
N ASP A 411 -24.35 18.05 10.66
CA ASP A 411 -24.52 19.46 11.00
C ASP A 411 -24.28 19.73 12.49
#